data_b19901ec7854d4d9a144e766d4c39c2e
#
_entry.id   b19901ec7854d4d9a144e766d4c39c2e
#
_cell.length_a   1.000
_cell.length_b   1.000
_cell.length_c   1.000
_cell.angle_alpha   90.00
_cell.angle_beta   90.00
_cell.angle_gamma   90.00
#
_symmetry.space_group_name_H-M   'P 1'
#
loop_
_entity.id
_entity.type
_entity.pdbx_description
1 polymer ?
#
loop_
_entity_poly.entity_id
_entity_poly.type
_entity_poly.pdbx_seq_one_letter_code
_entity_poly.pdbx_strand_id
1 'polypeptide(L)'
;MGKGRILFVNQEIMPFVPENENSYIGRYLPSFAQEKGREIRVFMPRFNEVNERKNQLHEVIRLSGMNLIVNNADHQLIIKVGSIPSARMQVYFIDNEEYFTRHKGFFDEKGKFSTDNDERILFFGRGTLEAVRKLAWQPHLIHFTGWFSCMIPFYLRRINTENAFFSGTKTVFSITNDAFKGGFGPDMERKLKADGATAKDLRLFENLDYMTLTKAAITYAHGIVIASPNADPELVAFARENKRHIVEYNPDKTAFYEQINKLYDTVIGSNINN
;
A
#
# COMPACT_ATOMS: atom_id res chain seq x y z
N MET A 1 7.46 -9.38 -25.07
CA MET A 1 6.54 -8.64 -24.17
C MET A 1 7.37 -7.68 -23.32
N GLY A 2 7.03 -6.39 -23.29
CA GLY A 2 7.71 -5.41 -22.43
C GLY A 2 7.59 -5.82 -20.96
N LYS A 3 8.70 -5.72 -20.22
CA LYS A 3 8.74 -6.05 -18.80
C LYS A 3 7.80 -5.12 -18.05
N GLY A 4 6.71 -5.66 -17.44
CA GLY A 4 5.68 -4.85 -16.79
C GLY A 4 6.23 -3.95 -15.69
N ARG A 5 5.68 -2.73 -15.59
CA ARG A 5 5.98 -1.77 -14.52
C ARG A 5 5.13 -2.07 -13.30
N ILE A 6 5.76 -2.36 -12.16
CA ILE A 6 5.09 -2.72 -10.92
C ILE A 6 5.44 -1.71 -9.83
N LEU A 7 4.41 -1.09 -9.29
CA LEU A 7 4.50 -0.26 -8.10
C LEU A 7 4.26 -1.13 -6.87
N PHE A 8 5.23 -1.16 -5.96
CA PHE A 8 5.08 -1.77 -4.64
C PHE A 8 4.78 -0.69 -3.61
N VAL A 9 3.68 -0.85 -2.89
CA VAL A 9 3.31 0.04 -1.80
C VAL A 9 3.21 -0.78 -0.52
N ASN A 10 4.18 -0.61 0.35
CA ASN A 10 4.33 -1.43 1.52
C ASN A 10 4.15 -0.60 2.79
N GLN A 11 3.51 -1.18 3.77
CA GLN A 11 3.39 -0.60 5.09
C GLN A 11 4.76 -0.46 5.76
N GLU A 12 5.63 -1.46 5.58
CA GLU A 12 6.94 -1.57 6.21
C GLU A 12 7.94 -2.22 5.27
N ILE A 13 9.21 -1.82 5.35
CA ILE A 13 10.32 -2.38 4.55
C ILE A 13 11.59 -2.45 5.39
N MET A 14 12.19 -3.63 5.53
CA MET A 14 13.52 -3.73 6.10
C MET A 14 14.61 -3.29 5.10
N PRO A 15 15.70 -2.66 5.53
CA PRO A 15 16.17 -2.44 6.90
C PRO A 15 15.71 -1.12 7.53
N PHE A 16 14.76 -0.41 6.93
CA PHE A 16 14.30 0.89 7.43
C PHE A 16 13.52 0.77 8.75
N VAL A 17 12.83 -0.35 8.91
CA VAL A 17 12.15 -0.76 10.14
C VAL A 17 12.62 -2.15 10.56
N PRO A 18 12.38 -2.59 11.82
CA PRO A 18 12.72 -3.93 12.28
C PRO A 18 12.10 -5.03 11.41
N GLU A 19 12.72 -6.20 11.43
CA GLU A 19 12.24 -7.37 10.68
C GLU A 19 10.93 -7.89 11.25
N ASN A 20 9.94 -7.99 10.39
CA ASN A 20 8.66 -8.67 10.58
C ASN A 20 8.15 -9.18 9.23
N GLU A 21 6.98 -9.85 9.17
CA GLU A 21 6.46 -10.40 7.91
C GLU A 21 6.28 -9.32 6.83
N ASN A 22 5.71 -8.17 7.19
CA ASN A 22 5.48 -7.06 6.24
C ASN A 22 6.79 -6.48 5.72
N SER A 23 7.73 -6.18 6.63
CA SER A 23 9.01 -5.57 6.26
C SER A 23 9.89 -6.52 5.45
N TYR A 24 9.81 -7.83 5.72
CA TYR A 24 10.50 -8.87 4.96
C TYR A 24 9.96 -8.94 3.53
N ILE A 25 8.64 -9.07 3.37
CA ILE A 25 7.98 -9.09 2.05
C ILE A 25 8.25 -7.78 1.31
N GLY A 26 8.11 -6.65 2.00
CA GLY A 26 8.37 -5.32 1.45
C GLY A 26 9.76 -5.14 0.86
N ARG A 27 10.76 -5.87 1.37
CA ARG A 27 12.12 -5.88 0.84
C ARG A 27 12.34 -6.89 -0.27
N TYR A 28 11.99 -8.16 -0.03
CA TYR A 28 12.45 -9.25 -0.88
C TYR A 28 11.58 -9.48 -2.12
N LEU A 29 10.27 -9.26 -2.03
CA LEU A 29 9.38 -9.43 -3.18
C LEU A 29 9.65 -8.40 -4.30
N PRO A 30 9.83 -7.08 -4.02
CA PRO A 30 10.21 -6.14 -5.06
C PRO A 30 11.58 -6.45 -5.68
N SER A 31 12.57 -6.83 -4.84
CA SER A 31 13.90 -7.24 -5.31
C SER A 31 13.82 -8.41 -6.27
N PHE A 32 13.08 -9.44 -5.91
CA PHE A 32 12.84 -10.61 -6.77
C PHE A 32 12.17 -10.23 -8.09
N ALA A 33 11.14 -9.39 -8.06
CA ALA A 33 10.46 -8.90 -9.26
C ALA A 33 11.43 -8.14 -10.20
N GLN A 34 12.31 -7.32 -9.62
CA GLN A 34 13.36 -6.62 -10.36
C GLN A 34 14.36 -7.57 -11.00
N GLU A 35 14.81 -8.61 -10.28
CA GLU A 35 15.70 -9.67 -10.80
C GLU A 35 15.06 -10.44 -11.97
N LYS A 36 13.74 -10.65 -11.91
CA LYS A 36 12.96 -11.20 -13.03
C LYS A 36 12.73 -10.20 -14.16
N GLY A 37 13.28 -9.01 -14.02
CA GLY A 37 13.35 -7.98 -15.04
C GLY A 37 12.13 -7.07 -15.11
N ARG A 38 11.34 -6.98 -14.05
CA ARG A 38 10.29 -5.96 -13.92
C ARG A 38 10.94 -4.59 -13.67
N GLU A 39 10.35 -3.55 -14.20
CA GLU A 39 10.66 -2.19 -13.79
C GLU A 39 9.83 -1.90 -12.53
N ILE A 40 10.48 -1.51 -11.44
CA ILE A 40 9.82 -1.32 -10.16
C ILE A 40 9.95 0.10 -9.63
N ARG A 41 8.97 0.50 -8.81
CA ARG A 41 9.05 1.61 -7.85
C ARG A 41 8.51 1.10 -6.53
N VAL A 42 9.09 1.56 -5.42
CA VAL A 42 8.75 1.05 -4.08
C VAL A 42 8.47 2.22 -3.16
N PHE A 43 7.36 2.18 -2.46
CA PHE A 43 6.91 3.22 -1.54
C PHE A 43 6.60 2.66 -0.16
N MET A 44 6.85 3.47 0.87
CA MET A 44 6.42 3.23 2.25
C MET A 44 6.18 4.55 3.01
N PRO A 45 5.46 4.54 4.15
CA PRO A 45 5.38 5.70 5.03
C PRO A 45 6.72 5.97 5.72
N ARG A 46 7.03 7.25 5.98
CA ARG A 46 8.23 7.63 6.74
C ARG A 46 7.93 7.67 8.24
N PHE A 47 7.70 6.54 8.87
CA PHE A 47 7.52 6.48 10.31
C PHE A 47 8.73 7.02 11.08
N ASN A 48 8.49 7.57 12.28
CA ASN A 48 9.55 8.20 13.10
C ASN A 48 10.70 7.24 13.46
N GLU A 49 10.45 5.94 13.48
CA GLU A 49 11.50 4.92 13.70
C GLU A 49 12.49 4.78 12.54
N VAL A 50 12.16 5.30 11.36
CA VAL A 50 13.07 5.33 10.21
C VAL A 50 14.16 6.36 10.46
N ASN A 51 15.39 5.89 10.74
CA ASN A 51 16.52 6.76 10.96
C ASN A 51 17.04 7.35 9.64
N GLU A 52 16.73 8.61 9.39
CA GLU A 52 17.07 9.31 8.15
C GLU A 52 18.57 9.41 7.91
N ARG A 53 19.36 9.71 8.94
CA ARG A 53 20.83 9.84 8.82
C ARG A 53 21.49 8.51 8.51
N LYS A 54 21.11 7.45 9.25
CA LYS A 54 21.65 6.10 9.04
C LYS A 54 21.36 5.57 7.64
N ASN A 55 20.16 5.86 7.13
CA ASN A 55 19.69 5.38 5.84
C ASN A 55 19.91 6.39 4.71
N GLN A 56 20.60 7.51 4.97
CA GLN A 56 20.94 8.56 4.01
C GLN A 56 19.70 9.02 3.19
N LEU A 57 18.57 9.22 3.89
CA LEU A 57 17.36 9.72 3.27
C LEU A 57 17.56 11.19 2.86
N HIS A 58 17.14 11.51 1.66
CA HIS A 58 17.12 12.88 1.16
C HIS A 58 15.78 13.21 0.51
N GLU A 59 15.38 14.46 0.61
CA GLU A 59 14.14 14.94 0.03
C GLU A 59 14.25 15.06 -1.49
N VAL A 60 13.20 14.63 -2.18
CA VAL A 60 13.05 14.81 -3.63
C VAL A 60 12.21 16.05 -3.87
N ILE A 61 12.84 17.22 -3.91
CA ILE A 61 12.19 18.55 -3.96
C ILE A 61 11.16 18.64 -5.10
N ARG A 62 11.48 18.12 -6.28
CA ARG A 62 10.57 18.15 -7.44
C ARG A 62 9.26 17.37 -7.22
N LEU A 63 9.23 16.44 -6.28
CA LEU A 63 8.06 15.63 -5.93
C LEU A 63 7.35 16.15 -4.69
N SER A 64 8.04 16.90 -3.86
CA SER A 64 7.54 17.47 -2.62
C SER A 64 6.75 18.78 -2.82
N GLY A 65 6.20 19.31 -1.74
CA GLY A 65 5.60 20.66 -1.67
C GLY A 65 4.15 20.74 -2.15
N MET A 66 3.51 19.64 -2.52
CA MET A 66 2.06 19.62 -2.74
C MET A 66 1.32 19.57 -1.41
N ASN A 67 0.18 20.25 -1.32
CA ASN A 67 -0.75 20.08 -0.22
C ASN A 67 -1.81 19.04 -0.58
N LEU A 68 -2.07 18.13 0.34
CA LEU A 68 -3.18 17.20 0.31
C LEU A 68 -4.21 17.64 1.36
N ILE A 69 -5.45 17.83 0.94
CA ILE A 69 -6.52 18.17 1.88
C ILE A 69 -7.00 16.88 2.54
N VAL A 70 -6.76 16.72 3.83
CA VAL A 70 -7.30 15.61 4.64
C VAL A 70 -8.05 16.24 5.81
N ASN A 71 -9.26 15.79 6.05
CA ASN A 71 -10.11 16.29 7.13
C ASN A 71 -10.28 17.83 7.13
N ASN A 72 -10.45 18.44 5.93
CA ASN A 72 -10.59 19.89 5.70
C ASN A 72 -9.36 20.73 6.12
N ALA A 73 -8.20 20.11 6.26
CA ALA A 73 -6.94 20.80 6.52
C ALA A 73 -5.90 20.47 5.44
N ASP A 74 -5.04 21.44 5.14
CA ASP A 74 -3.93 21.26 4.21
C ASP A 74 -2.75 20.59 4.90
N HIS A 75 -2.27 19.49 4.33
CA HIS A 75 -1.11 18.76 4.81
C HIS A 75 -0.06 18.67 3.70
N GLN A 76 1.12 19.20 3.97
CA GLN A 76 2.21 19.19 2.99
C GLN A 76 2.72 17.77 2.74
N LEU A 77 2.72 17.36 1.47
CA LEU A 77 3.33 16.12 1.03
C LEU A 77 4.83 16.31 0.81
N ILE A 78 5.63 15.59 1.58
CA ILE A 78 7.08 15.51 1.45
C ILE A 78 7.44 14.12 0.95
N ILE A 79 8.30 14.05 -0.06
CA ILE A 79 8.80 12.80 -0.61
C ILE A 79 10.30 12.71 -0.31
N LYS A 80 10.69 11.67 0.43
CA LYS A 80 12.10 11.34 0.64
C LYS A 80 12.44 10.06 -0.10
N VAL A 81 13.73 9.87 -0.40
CA VAL A 81 14.22 8.64 -1.01
C VAL A 81 15.42 8.10 -0.24
N GLY A 82 15.45 6.80 -0.06
CA GLY A 82 16.59 6.05 0.46
C GLY A 82 16.88 4.85 -0.42
N SER A 83 18.08 4.30 -0.29
CA SER A 83 18.52 3.16 -1.09
C SER A 83 18.76 1.93 -0.23
N ILE A 84 18.50 0.76 -0.82
CA ILE A 84 18.95 -0.53 -0.31
C ILE A 84 20.00 -1.05 -1.30
N PRO A 85 21.31 -0.76 -1.08
CA PRO A 85 22.36 -1.02 -2.06
C PRO A 85 22.48 -2.50 -2.44
N SER A 86 22.35 -3.40 -1.47
CA SER A 86 22.42 -4.86 -1.68
C SER A 86 21.28 -5.40 -2.59
N ALA A 87 20.17 -4.69 -2.67
CA ALA A 87 19.04 -5.00 -3.56
C ALA A 87 18.99 -4.11 -4.80
N ARG A 88 19.92 -3.15 -4.95
CA ARG A 88 19.90 -2.12 -6.01
C ARG A 88 18.53 -1.45 -6.14
N MET A 89 17.87 -1.23 -5.02
CA MET A 89 16.50 -0.76 -4.94
C MET A 89 16.43 0.60 -4.25
N GLN A 90 15.66 1.53 -4.82
CA GLN A 90 15.29 2.78 -4.19
C GLN A 90 13.89 2.67 -3.58
N VAL A 91 13.72 3.25 -2.39
CA VAL A 91 12.45 3.33 -1.68
C VAL A 91 12.08 4.80 -1.51
N TYR A 92 10.89 5.15 -1.96
CA TYR A 92 10.29 6.45 -1.78
C TYR A 92 9.46 6.45 -0.49
N PHE A 93 9.66 7.46 0.32
CA PHE A 93 8.96 7.64 1.59
C PHE A 93 7.92 8.75 1.44
N ILE A 94 6.68 8.43 1.76
CA ILE A 94 5.62 9.42 1.95
C ILE A 94 5.77 9.98 3.34
N ASP A 95 6.02 11.28 3.43
CA ASP A 95 6.30 11.97 4.69
C ASP A 95 5.40 13.19 4.88
N ASN A 96 5.09 13.44 6.13
CA ASN A 96 4.43 14.63 6.63
C ASN A 96 4.78 14.78 8.11
N GLU A 97 5.17 15.97 8.55
CA GLU A 97 5.64 16.17 9.91
C GLU A 97 4.59 15.85 10.97
N GLU A 98 3.33 16.19 10.70
CA GLU A 98 2.23 15.97 11.64
C GLU A 98 1.87 14.49 11.77
N TYR A 99 1.85 13.75 10.65
CA TYR A 99 1.36 12.37 10.61
C TYR A 99 2.42 11.32 10.90
N PHE A 100 3.69 11.58 10.57
CA PHE A 100 4.71 10.52 10.61
C PHE A 100 5.86 10.79 11.57
N THR A 101 5.99 12.02 12.10
CA THR A 101 7.09 12.37 13.01
C THR A 101 6.74 12.11 14.47
N ARG A 102 5.46 12.18 14.84
CA ARG A 102 5.00 12.14 16.24
C ARG A 102 4.97 10.74 16.84
N HIS A 103 4.74 9.70 16.05
CA HIS A 103 4.48 8.35 16.55
C HIS A 103 5.42 7.32 15.94
N LYS A 104 5.79 6.31 16.75
CA LYS A 104 6.49 5.13 16.27
C LYS A 104 5.47 4.17 15.65
N GLY A 105 5.55 3.98 14.32
CA GLY A 105 4.61 3.11 13.62
C GLY A 105 3.16 3.55 13.77
N PHE A 106 2.31 2.67 14.29
CA PHE A 106 0.85 2.82 14.32
C PHE A 106 0.29 3.11 15.71
N PHE A 107 1.17 3.18 16.71
CA PHE A 107 0.79 3.31 18.12
C PHE A 107 1.35 4.59 18.70
N ASP A 108 0.63 5.14 19.68
CA ASP A 108 1.08 6.27 20.48
C ASP A 108 2.18 5.85 21.48
N GLU A 109 2.72 6.80 22.23
CA GLU A 109 3.75 6.56 23.24
C GLU A 109 3.31 5.59 24.36
N LYS A 110 2.01 5.41 24.54
CA LYS A 110 1.42 4.49 25.54
C LYS A 110 1.13 3.11 24.94
N GLY A 111 1.49 2.86 23.68
CA GLY A 111 1.22 1.62 22.97
C GLY A 111 -0.25 1.45 22.55
N LYS A 112 -1.05 2.52 22.57
CA LYS A 112 -2.43 2.51 22.10
C LYS A 112 -2.45 2.84 20.60
N PHE A 113 -3.37 2.21 19.86
CA PHE A 113 -3.62 2.52 18.45
C PHE A 113 -3.90 4.03 18.28
N SER A 114 -3.11 4.69 17.44
CA SER A 114 -3.16 6.15 17.28
C SER A 114 -4.49 6.59 16.70
N THR A 115 -5.09 7.62 17.30
CA THR A 115 -6.42 8.11 16.94
C THR A 115 -6.50 8.76 15.58
N ASP A 116 -5.36 9.18 15.01
CA ASP A 116 -5.20 9.81 13.70
C ASP A 116 -4.82 8.81 12.59
N ASN A 117 -4.79 7.51 12.88
CA ASN A 117 -4.45 6.51 11.87
C ASN A 117 -5.43 6.51 10.68
N ASP A 118 -6.66 6.95 10.86
CA ASP A 118 -7.62 7.14 9.78
C ASP A 118 -7.13 8.21 8.78
N GLU A 119 -6.69 9.37 9.26
CA GLU A 119 -6.14 10.44 8.40
C GLU A 119 -4.81 10.02 7.77
N ARG A 120 -3.98 9.31 8.53
CA ARG A 120 -2.67 8.83 8.05
C ARG A 120 -2.79 7.85 6.90
N ILE A 121 -3.75 6.90 6.92
CA ILE A 121 -3.96 5.97 5.79
C ILE A 121 -4.54 6.69 4.56
N LEU A 122 -5.40 7.70 4.74
CA LEU A 122 -5.92 8.52 3.64
C LEU A 122 -4.78 9.34 3.01
N PHE A 123 -3.98 10.01 3.84
CA PHE A 123 -2.82 10.78 3.39
C PHE A 123 -1.81 9.90 2.66
N PHE A 124 -1.45 8.74 3.23
CA PHE A 124 -0.50 7.81 2.61
C PHE A 124 -0.99 7.30 1.25
N GLY A 125 -2.24 6.86 1.17
CA GLY A 125 -2.81 6.35 -0.08
C GLY A 125 -2.81 7.42 -1.18
N ARG A 126 -3.35 8.60 -0.88
CA ARG A 126 -3.42 9.72 -1.82
C ARG A 126 -2.04 10.27 -2.17
N GLY A 127 -1.17 10.45 -1.17
CA GLY A 127 0.20 10.92 -1.38
C GLY A 127 1.02 10.01 -2.27
N THR A 128 0.85 8.70 -2.13
CA THR A 128 1.49 7.70 -3.00
C THR A 128 1.03 7.87 -4.46
N LEU A 129 -0.28 7.97 -4.70
CA LEU A 129 -0.82 8.12 -6.06
C LEU A 129 -0.37 9.44 -6.70
N GLU A 130 -0.38 10.54 -5.95
CA GLU A 130 0.10 11.84 -6.43
C GLU A 130 1.60 11.85 -6.72
N ALA A 131 2.42 11.23 -5.87
CA ALA A 131 3.85 11.09 -6.11
C ALA A 131 4.15 10.31 -7.39
N VAL A 132 3.45 9.20 -7.61
CA VAL A 132 3.58 8.37 -8.82
C VAL A 132 3.15 9.13 -10.07
N ARG A 133 2.09 9.92 -9.99
CA ARG A 133 1.63 10.80 -11.08
C ARG A 133 2.69 11.87 -11.41
N LYS A 134 3.28 12.52 -10.40
CA LYS A 134 4.38 13.49 -10.59
C LYS A 134 5.65 12.86 -11.15
N LEU A 135 5.92 11.60 -10.84
CA LEU A 135 7.02 10.85 -11.47
C LEU A 135 6.79 10.59 -12.96
N ALA A 136 5.57 10.82 -13.47
CA ALA A 136 5.15 10.47 -14.83
C ALA A 136 5.47 8.99 -15.18
N TRP A 137 5.40 8.11 -14.19
CA TRP A 137 5.70 6.69 -14.32
C TRP A 137 4.44 5.86 -14.07
N GLN A 138 3.70 5.59 -15.13
CA GLN A 138 2.44 4.86 -15.08
C GLN A 138 2.67 3.37 -14.79
N PRO A 139 2.22 2.82 -13.65
CA PRO A 139 2.32 1.40 -13.36
C PRO A 139 1.29 0.59 -14.15
N HIS A 140 1.66 -0.61 -14.60
CA HIS A 140 0.71 -1.58 -15.11
C HIS A 140 -0.02 -2.28 -13.96
N LEU A 141 0.67 -2.42 -12.80
CA LEU A 141 0.13 -3.05 -11.62
C LEU A 141 0.66 -2.38 -10.35
N ILE A 142 -0.20 -2.26 -9.35
CA ILE A 142 0.18 -1.86 -7.98
C ILE A 142 0.00 -3.08 -7.08
N HIS A 143 1.09 -3.51 -6.46
CA HIS A 143 1.06 -4.48 -5.38
C HIS A 143 1.18 -3.76 -4.05
N PHE A 144 0.21 -3.95 -3.16
CA PHE A 144 0.20 -3.31 -1.86
C PHE A 144 0.13 -4.34 -0.73
N THR A 145 0.84 -4.05 0.37
CA THR A 145 1.04 -4.97 1.49
C THR A 145 0.81 -4.25 2.81
N GLY A 146 0.05 -4.90 3.69
CA GLY A 146 -0.30 -4.36 5.00
C GLY A 146 -1.52 -3.44 4.99
N TRP A 147 -2.22 -3.39 6.13
CA TRP A 147 -3.48 -2.66 6.28
C TRP A 147 -3.35 -1.15 6.02
N PHE A 148 -2.17 -0.57 6.26
CA PHE A 148 -1.94 0.87 6.06
C PHE A 148 -2.04 1.30 4.58
N SER A 149 -1.91 0.36 3.66
CA SER A 149 -2.05 0.59 2.22
C SER A 149 -3.44 0.26 1.65
N CYS A 150 -4.37 -0.21 2.49
CA CYS A 150 -5.67 -0.74 2.06
C CYS A 150 -6.60 0.28 1.36
N MET A 151 -6.36 1.59 1.54
CA MET A 151 -7.17 2.62 0.89
C MET A 151 -6.82 2.84 -0.59
N ILE A 152 -5.64 2.39 -1.05
CA ILE A 152 -5.17 2.61 -2.42
C ILE A 152 -6.11 2.06 -3.49
N PRO A 153 -6.54 0.77 -3.45
CA PRO A 153 -7.44 0.24 -4.47
C PRO A 153 -8.81 0.91 -4.47
N PHE A 154 -9.29 1.37 -3.31
CA PHE A 154 -10.51 2.17 -3.23
C PHE A 154 -10.36 3.49 -3.99
N TYR A 155 -9.28 4.24 -3.73
CA TYR A 155 -9.02 5.50 -4.45
C TYR A 155 -8.92 5.28 -5.96
N LEU A 156 -8.23 4.25 -6.41
CA LEU A 156 -8.08 3.95 -7.83
C LEU A 156 -9.40 3.56 -8.50
N ARG A 157 -10.23 2.80 -7.81
CA ARG A 157 -11.44 2.20 -8.40
C ARG A 157 -12.69 3.04 -8.23
N ARG A 158 -12.73 3.96 -7.25
CA ARG A 158 -13.93 4.68 -6.87
C ARG A 158 -13.80 6.20 -6.90
N ILE A 159 -12.63 6.73 -6.56
CA ILE A 159 -12.41 8.17 -6.46
C ILE A 159 -11.69 8.71 -7.71
N ASN A 160 -10.62 8.06 -8.12
CA ASN A 160 -9.78 8.51 -9.25
C ASN A 160 -10.18 7.86 -10.58
N THR A 161 -11.44 7.52 -10.77
CA THR A 161 -11.93 6.80 -11.96
C THR A 161 -11.74 7.57 -13.27
N GLU A 162 -11.80 8.89 -13.22
CA GLU A 162 -11.59 9.78 -14.37
C GLU A 162 -10.12 10.09 -14.64
N ASN A 163 -9.21 9.63 -13.76
CA ASN A 163 -7.79 9.88 -13.94
C ASN A 163 -7.19 8.94 -14.99
N ALA A 164 -7.05 9.44 -16.21
CA ALA A 164 -6.50 8.70 -17.34
C ALA A 164 -5.09 8.10 -17.05
N PHE A 165 -4.31 8.71 -16.13
CA PHE A 165 -2.99 8.23 -15.79
C PHE A 165 -2.99 6.82 -15.19
N PHE A 166 -4.00 6.47 -14.39
CA PHE A 166 -4.14 5.13 -13.79
C PHE A 166 -5.11 4.23 -14.56
N SER A 167 -5.59 4.68 -15.71
CA SER A 167 -6.48 3.87 -16.56
C SER A 167 -5.79 2.55 -16.93
N GLY A 168 -6.47 1.44 -16.65
CA GLY A 168 -5.94 0.10 -16.88
C GLY A 168 -4.98 -0.43 -15.82
N THR A 169 -4.54 0.37 -14.85
CA THR A 169 -3.70 -0.09 -13.73
C THR A 169 -4.42 -1.17 -12.92
N LYS A 170 -3.78 -2.32 -12.75
CA LYS A 170 -4.28 -3.44 -11.96
C LYS A 170 -3.77 -3.38 -10.53
N THR A 171 -4.43 -4.12 -9.63
CA THR A 171 -4.06 -4.16 -8.21
C THR A 171 -3.96 -5.59 -7.70
N VAL A 172 -2.93 -5.85 -6.88
CA VAL A 172 -2.76 -7.09 -6.13
C VAL A 172 -2.55 -6.74 -4.67
N PHE A 173 -3.22 -7.43 -3.77
CA PHE A 173 -3.11 -7.24 -2.32
C PHE A 173 -2.53 -8.46 -1.64
N SER A 174 -1.57 -8.25 -0.74
CA SER A 174 -1.03 -9.28 0.15
C SER A 174 -1.69 -9.23 1.52
N ILE A 175 -2.34 -10.32 1.90
CA ILE A 175 -2.87 -10.53 3.26
C ILE A 175 -1.75 -11.09 4.12
N THR A 176 -1.36 -10.38 5.16
CA THR A 176 -0.34 -10.73 6.14
C THR A 176 -0.96 -10.93 7.52
N ASN A 177 -0.17 -11.27 8.52
CA ASN A 177 -0.60 -11.33 9.92
C ASN A 177 -0.28 -9.99 10.61
N ASP A 178 -1.03 -8.95 10.29
CA ASP A 178 -0.79 -7.58 10.76
C ASP A 178 -2.03 -6.93 11.43
N ALA A 179 -2.90 -7.77 12.00
CA ALA A 179 -4.11 -7.31 12.65
C ALA A 179 -3.82 -6.34 13.81
N PHE A 180 -4.60 -5.27 13.88
CA PHE A 180 -4.62 -4.35 15.02
C PHE A 180 -5.92 -4.47 15.81
N LYS A 181 -5.86 -4.12 17.09
CA LYS A 181 -7.04 -4.03 17.95
C LYS A 181 -7.53 -2.59 18.00
N GLY A 182 -8.83 -2.39 17.92
CA GLY A 182 -9.48 -1.08 17.88
C GLY A 182 -10.09 -0.81 16.52
N GLY A 183 -10.59 0.39 16.33
CA GLY A 183 -11.22 0.85 15.10
C GLY A 183 -10.83 2.28 14.79
N PHE A 184 -11.16 2.71 13.61
CA PHE A 184 -11.04 4.10 13.21
C PHE A 184 -12.19 4.91 13.81
N GLY A 185 -11.95 6.20 14.03
CA GLY A 185 -12.96 7.08 14.63
C GLY A 185 -14.23 7.22 13.77
N PRO A 186 -15.34 7.70 14.35
CA PRO A 186 -16.63 7.83 13.66
C PRO A 186 -16.57 8.82 12.50
N ASP A 187 -15.56 9.67 12.44
CA ASP A 187 -15.37 10.67 11.38
C ASP A 187 -14.87 10.11 10.06
N MET A 188 -14.48 8.84 10.00
CA MET A 188 -13.94 8.25 8.77
C MET A 188 -14.94 8.33 7.60
N GLU A 189 -16.21 8.07 7.86
CA GLU A 189 -17.27 8.21 6.86
C GLU A 189 -17.34 9.64 6.30
N ARG A 190 -17.29 10.65 7.16
CA ARG A 190 -17.28 12.06 6.77
C ARG A 190 -16.06 12.42 5.92
N LYS A 191 -14.88 11.90 6.30
CA LYS A 191 -13.62 12.12 5.57
C LYS A 191 -13.68 11.48 4.19
N LEU A 192 -14.19 10.26 4.06
CA LEU A 192 -14.38 9.57 2.78
C LEU A 192 -15.42 10.27 1.89
N LYS A 193 -16.50 10.79 2.45
CA LYS A 193 -17.47 11.63 1.71
C LYS A 193 -16.82 12.88 1.12
N ALA A 194 -15.97 13.54 1.90
CA ALA A 194 -15.22 14.71 1.44
C ALA A 194 -14.26 14.37 0.30
N ASP A 195 -13.73 13.15 0.26
CA ASP A 195 -12.91 12.64 -0.83
C ASP A 195 -13.75 12.19 -2.07
N GLY A 196 -15.07 12.20 -1.99
CA GLY A 196 -15.96 11.86 -3.10
C GLY A 196 -16.59 10.46 -3.04
N ALA A 197 -16.50 9.76 -1.88
CA ALA A 197 -17.14 8.47 -1.71
C ALA A 197 -18.68 8.59 -1.76
N THR A 198 -19.32 7.69 -2.51
CA THR A 198 -20.79 7.60 -2.58
C THR A 198 -21.37 6.84 -1.39
N ALA A 199 -22.66 6.98 -1.12
CA ALA A 199 -23.34 6.21 -0.08
C ALA A 199 -23.18 4.69 -0.25
N LYS A 200 -23.04 4.19 -1.48
CA LYS A 200 -22.79 2.78 -1.78
C LYS A 200 -21.38 2.37 -1.34
N ASP A 201 -20.40 3.23 -1.55
CA ASP A 201 -19.02 2.98 -1.17
C ASP A 201 -18.88 2.93 0.35
N LEU A 202 -19.56 3.82 1.04
CA LEU A 202 -19.48 3.95 2.50
C LEU A 202 -19.98 2.72 3.25
N ARG A 203 -20.89 1.93 2.66
CA ARG A 203 -21.35 0.67 3.28
C ARG A 203 -20.21 -0.33 3.53
N LEU A 204 -19.13 -0.26 2.75
CA LEU A 204 -17.95 -1.11 2.94
C LEU A 204 -17.03 -0.62 4.08
N PHE A 205 -17.29 0.57 4.59
CA PHE A 205 -16.48 1.22 5.62
C PHE A 205 -17.29 1.51 6.90
N GLU A 206 -18.50 0.95 7.02
CA GLU A 206 -19.27 1.01 8.26
C GLU A 206 -18.53 0.26 9.40
N ASN A 207 -18.41 0.91 10.56
CA ASN A 207 -17.68 0.35 11.71
C ASN A 207 -16.25 -0.08 11.37
N LEU A 208 -15.51 0.80 10.70
CA LEU A 208 -14.20 0.51 10.14
C LEU A 208 -13.22 0.04 11.21
N ASP A 209 -12.86 -1.22 11.11
CA ASP A 209 -11.83 -1.92 11.85
C ASP A 209 -10.85 -2.61 10.88
N TYR A 210 -9.96 -3.44 11.42
CA TYR A 210 -9.03 -4.22 10.60
C TYR A 210 -9.75 -5.12 9.58
N MET A 211 -10.82 -5.81 10.02
CA MET A 211 -11.54 -6.77 9.17
C MET A 211 -12.27 -6.08 8.02
N THR A 212 -13.03 -5.04 8.32
CA THR A 212 -13.79 -4.29 7.32
C THR A 212 -12.88 -3.57 6.34
N LEU A 213 -11.79 -2.96 6.81
CA LEU A 213 -10.79 -2.31 5.96
C LEU A 213 -10.13 -3.30 5.00
N THR A 214 -9.72 -4.46 5.52
CA THR A 214 -9.05 -5.48 4.71
C THR A 214 -10.00 -6.14 3.71
N LYS A 215 -11.26 -6.42 4.11
CA LYS A 215 -12.29 -6.90 3.18
C LYS A 215 -12.59 -5.90 2.06
N ALA A 216 -12.60 -4.59 2.36
CA ALA A 216 -12.72 -3.57 1.31
C ALA A 216 -11.53 -3.60 0.34
N ALA A 217 -10.31 -3.74 0.83
CA ALA A 217 -9.12 -3.88 -0.01
C ALA A 217 -9.18 -5.13 -0.89
N ILE A 218 -9.58 -6.28 -0.33
CA ILE A 218 -9.81 -7.52 -1.09
C ILE A 218 -10.88 -7.29 -2.16
N THR A 219 -11.98 -6.65 -1.83
CA THR A 219 -13.10 -6.39 -2.77
C THR A 219 -12.62 -5.63 -4.00
N TYR A 220 -11.81 -4.59 -3.82
CA TYR A 220 -11.33 -3.75 -4.92
C TYR A 220 -10.06 -4.27 -5.63
N ALA A 221 -9.32 -5.20 -5.05
CA ALA A 221 -8.15 -5.80 -5.68
C ALA A 221 -8.53 -6.74 -6.83
N HIS A 222 -7.68 -6.86 -7.85
CA HIS A 222 -7.83 -7.80 -8.95
C HIS A 222 -7.27 -9.19 -8.61
N GLY A 223 -6.24 -9.25 -7.79
CA GLY A 223 -5.63 -10.49 -7.32
C GLY A 223 -5.21 -10.40 -5.86
N ILE A 224 -5.10 -11.56 -5.21
CA ILE A 224 -4.77 -11.69 -3.79
C ILE A 224 -3.58 -12.62 -3.62
N VAL A 225 -2.73 -12.29 -2.66
CA VAL A 225 -1.66 -13.15 -2.17
C VAL A 225 -1.92 -13.42 -0.69
N ILE A 226 -2.06 -14.69 -0.31
CA ILE A 226 -2.05 -15.09 1.10
C ILE A 226 -0.58 -15.14 1.49
N ALA A 227 -0.09 -14.11 2.17
CA ALA A 227 1.35 -13.89 2.34
C ALA A 227 1.88 -14.39 3.69
N SER A 228 1.00 -14.82 4.59
CA SER A 228 1.34 -15.38 5.90
C SER A 228 0.63 -16.72 6.12
N PRO A 229 1.30 -17.69 6.76
CA PRO A 229 0.63 -18.91 7.22
C PRO A 229 -0.34 -18.64 8.36
N ASN A 230 -0.19 -17.48 9.02
CA ASN A 230 -1.01 -17.02 10.14
C ASN A 230 -1.97 -15.89 9.74
N ALA A 231 -2.24 -15.72 8.44
CA ALA A 231 -3.25 -14.79 7.96
C ALA A 231 -4.62 -15.14 8.58
N ASP A 232 -5.41 -14.11 8.89
CA ASP A 232 -6.72 -14.32 9.52
C ASP A 232 -7.60 -15.25 8.66
N PRO A 233 -8.10 -16.36 9.23
CA PRO A 233 -8.87 -17.38 8.47
C PRO A 233 -10.14 -16.81 7.83
N GLU A 234 -10.79 -15.82 8.46
CA GLU A 234 -11.99 -15.18 7.91
C GLU A 234 -11.65 -14.35 6.67
N LEU A 235 -10.53 -13.63 6.68
CA LEU A 235 -10.05 -12.89 5.51
C LEU A 235 -9.64 -13.82 4.37
N VAL A 236 -9.00 -14.94 4.69
CA VAL A 236 -8.61 -15.96 3.72
C VAL A 236 -9.85 -16.59 3.06
N ALA A 237 -10.85 -16.96 3.86
CA ALA A 237 -12.13 -17.48 3.36
C ALA A 237 -12.83 -16.45 2.46
N PHE A 238 -12.94 -15.20 2.93
CA PHE A 238 -13.53 -14.12 2.15
C PHE A 238 -12.81 -13.90 0.81
N ALA A 239 -11.47 -13.96 0.80
CA ALA A 239 -10.69 -13.83 -0.43
C ALA A 239 -11.00 -14.96 -1.42
N ARG A 240 -11.05 -16.21 -0.94
CA ARG A 240 -11.35 -17.41 -1.78
C ARG A 240 -12.76 -17.36 -2.38
N GLU A 241 -13.74 -16.86 -1.65
CA GLU A 241 -15.11 -16.71 -2.13
C GLU A 241 -15.24 -15.60 -3.19
N ASN A 242 -14.46 -14.53 -3.07
CA ASN A 242 -14.67 -13.31 -3.86
C ASN A 242 -13.64 -13.10 -4.97
N LYS A 243 -12.57 -13.89 -5.05
CA LYS A 243 -11.49 -13.70 -6.03
C LYS A 243 -11.14 -14.97 -6.79
N ARG A 244 -10.84 -14.79 -8.07
CA ARG A 244 -10.40 -15.87 -8.97
C ARG A 244 -8.87 -16.01 -9.01
N HIS A 245 -8.15 -14.91 -8.78
CA HIS A 245 -6.70 -14.86 -8.90
C HIS A 245 -6.10 -14.79 -7.50
N ILE A 246 -5.73 -15.96 -6.95
CA ILE A 246 -5.15 -16.09 -5.62
C ILE A 246 -3.85 -16.87 -5.72
N VAL A 247 -2.83 -16.41 -4.98
CA VAL A 247 -1.62 -17.17 -4.67
C VAL A 247 -1.68 -17.53 -3.19
N GLU A 248 -1.66 -18.80 -2.91
CA GLU A 248 -1.62 -19.35 -1.55
C GLU A 248 -0.20 -19.26 -0.97
N TYR A 249 -0.11 -19.14 0.36
CA TYR A 249 1.18 -19.12 1.06
C TYR A 249 2.01 -20.36 0.71
N ASN A 250 3.29 -20.14 0.46
CA ASN A 250 4.27 -21.19 0.26
C ASN A 250 5.49 -20.92 1.15
N PRO A 251 5.91 -21.89 1.99
CA PRO A 251 7.11 -21.73 2.83
C PRO A 251 8.40 -21.61 2.02
N ASP A 252 8.47 -22.22 0.84
CA ASP A 252 9.57 -21.98 -0.11
C ASP A 252 9.42 -20.58 -0.72
N LYS A 253 10.22 -19.67 -0.23
CA LYS A 253 10.16 -18.26 -0.63
C LYS A 253 10.43 -18.04 -2.12
N THR A 254 11.32 -18.84 -2.71
CA THR A 254 11.63 -18.74 -4.15
C THR A 254 10.43 -19.16 -4.97
N ALA A 255 9.86 -20.32 -4.68
CA ALA A 255 8.65 -20.81 -5.35
C ALA A 255 7.46 -19.86 -5.13
N PHE A 256 7.33 -19.30 -3.93
CA PHE A 256 6.29 -18.34 -3.59
C PHE A 256 6.38 -17.07 -4.44
N TYR A 257 7.54 -16.46 -4.52
CA TYR A 257 7.74 -15.23 -5.32
C TYR A 257 7.61 -15.49 -6.82
N GLU A 258 7.98 -16.69 -7.30
CA GLU A 258 7.71 -17.13 -8.68
C GLU A 258 6.20 -17.16 -8.97
N GLN A 259 5.41 -17.74 -8.06
CA GLN A 259 3.95 -17.79 -8.20
C GLN A 259 3.33 -16.39 -8.21
N ILE A 260 3.80 -15.49 -7.34
CA ILE A 260 3.35 -14.10 -7.31
C ILE A 260 3.72 -13.38 -8.62
N ASN A 261 4.94 -13.61 -9.13
CA ASN A 261 5.35 -13.00 -10.40
C ASN A 261 4.51 -13.49 -11.59
N LYS A 262 4.07 -14.75 -11.59
CA LYS A 262 3.10 -15.29 -12.57
C LYS A 262 1.71 -14.69 -12.40
N LEU A 263 1.27 -14.47 -11.14
CA LEU A 263 0.00 -13.78 -10.86
C LEU A 263 -0.02 -12.39 -11.50
N TYR A 264 1.11 -11.65 -11.47
CA TYR A 264 1.18 -10.34 -12.11
C TYR A 264 0.91 -10.41 -13.62
N ASP A 265 1.48 -11.39 -14.32
CA ASP A 265 1.22 -11.57 -15.76
C ASP A 265 -0.25 -11.91 -16.02
N THR A 266 -0.84 -12.79 -15.20
CA THR A 266 -2.25 -13.15 -15.31
C THR A 266 -3.16 -11.94 -15.11
N VAL A 267 -2.90 -11.14 -14.07
CA VAL A 267 -3.73 -9.98 -13.72
C VAL A 267 -3.58 -8.85 -14.74
N ILE A 268 -2.37 -8.61 -15.24
CA ILE A 268 -2.10 -7.60 -16.28
C ILE A 268 -2.72 -8.05 -17.61
N GLY A 269 -2.57 -9.31 -17.98
CA GLY A 269 -3.04 -9.88 -19.24
C GLY A 269 -4.57 -10.06 -19.35
N SER A 270 -5.30 -10.02 -18.23
CA SER A 270 -6.75 -10.21 -18.20
C SER A 270 -7.57 -9.12 -18.92
N ASN A 271 -6.93 -8.10 -19.49
CA ASN A 271 -7.57 -7.06 -20.31
C ASN A 271 -7.57 -7.37 -21.84
N ILE A 272 -6.94 -8.47 -22.27
CA ILE A 272 -6.82 -8.74 -23.72
C ILE A 272 -8.05 -9.49 -24.27
N ASN A 273 -8.94 -9.97 -23.38
CA ASN A 273 -10.07 -10.82 -23.75
C ASN A 273 -11.44 -10.34 -23.21
N ASN A 274 -11.63 -9.05 -22.99
CA ASN A 274 -12.97 -8.50 -22.69
C ASN A 274 -13.31 -7.35 -23.64
#